data_243e801b584a55446dc00cdba1498e5d
#
_entry.id   243e801b584a55446dc00cdba1498e5d
#
_cell.length_a   1.000
_cell.length_b   1.000
_cell.length_c   1.000
_cell.angle_alpha   90.00
_cell.angle_beta   90.00
_cell.angle_gamma   90.00
#
_symmetry.space_group_name_H-M   'P 1'
#
loop_
_entity.id
_entity.type
_entity.pdbx_description
1 polymer ?
#
loop_
_entity_poly.entity_id
_entity_poly.type
_entity_poly.pdbx_seq_one_letter_code
_entity_poly.pdbx_strand_id
1 'polypeptide(L)'
;NFACSYCNPAFSTTWVKDLKNNGGYTNLVSDGRNHFTHEHSSSQLFGLNEYNPYVEAFFKWWDSDLHRTLQELRITGGEPLMSPELWKLLDWFKKEDNTSECSIAINSNLGGKKDLIDRLVEAKQHLPSLDVYTSCEATGSQAEYVRDGLDYEYWWTNLVRLSEAGINTHCMMTINALSLPSLPDLIFRILEERKTQGKEFAVFSLNILRFPSFQSCLVLPQGVKDTCAGRLKYILSWDLHDFERGQVERLIEYL
;
A
#
# COMPACT_ATOMS: atom_id res chain seq x y z
N ASN A 1 5.56 -5.07 10.28
CA ASN A 1 5.21 -5.04 8.87
C ASN A 1 4.58 -6.38 8.45
N PHE A 2 3.76 -6.39 7.41
CA PHE A 2 3.08 -7.58 6.93
C PHE A 2 4.00 -8.52 6.14
N ALA A 3 3.63 -9.83 6.10
CA ALA A 3 4.25 -10.82 5.24
C ALA A 3 3.34 -11.13 4.04
N CYS A 4 3.08 -10.14 3.19
CA CYS A 4 2.21 -10.31 2.03
C CYS A 4 2.71 -11.45 1.13
N SER A 5 1.79 -12.31 0.66
CA SER A 5 2.09 -13.54 -0.10
C SER A 5 2.87 -13.31 -1.40
N TYR A 6 2.71 -12.14 -2.01
CA TYR A 6 3.39 -11.75 -3.25
C TYR A 6 4.63 -10.85 -3.03
N CYS A 7 4.96 -10.53 -1.77
CA CYS A 7 6.19 -9.82 -1.43
C CYS A 7 7.36 -10.81 -1.38
N ASN A 8 8.57 -10.29 -1.31
CA ASN A 8 9.77 -11.11 -1.32
C ASN A 8 10.87 -10.53 -0.42
N PRO A 9 11.93 -11.29 -0.14
CA PRO A 9 13.03 -10.86 0.74
C PRO A 9 13.76 -9.58 0.30
N ALA A 10 13.72 -9.23 -0.98
CA ALA A 10 14.36 -7.99 -1.45
C ALA A 10 13.66 -6.72 -0.93
N PHE A 11 12.39 -6.83 -0.51
CA PHE A 11 11.57 -5.70 -0.07
C PHE A 11 10.95 -5.89 1.32
N SER A 12 11.14 -7.06 1.97
CA SER A 12 10.50 -7.36 3.24
C SER A 12 11.47 -8.00 4.22
N THR A 13 11.71 -7.32 5.35
CA THR A 13 12.48 -7.87 6.48
C THR A 13 11.83 -9.10 7.09
N THR A 14 10.50 -9.19 7.05
CA THR A 14 9.75 -10.34 7.54
C THR A 14 10.05 -11.57 6.71
N TRP A 15 10.07 -11.46 5.37
CA TRP A 15 10.47 -12.54 4.48
C TRP A 15 11.95 -12.92 4.63
N VAL A 16 12.85 -11.95 4.82
CA VAL A 16 14.27 -12.27 5.13
C VAL A 16 14.37 -13.09 6.41
N LYS A 17 13.64 -12.71 7.45
CA LYS A 17 13.63 -13.42 8.73
C LYS A 17 13.05 -14.84 8.58
N ASP A 18 11.97 -14.98 7.80
CA ASP A 18 11.35 -16.27 7.53
C ASP A 18 12.31 -17.23 6.85
N LEU A 19 12.95 -16.81 5.75
CA LEU A 19 13.93 -17.63 5.04
C LEU A 19 15.17 -17.98 5.89
N LYS A 20 15.60 -17.07 6.76
CA LYS A 20 16.69 -17.36 7.71
C LYS A 20 16.32 -18.44 8.72
N ASN A 21 15.08 -18.44 9.20
CA ASN A 21 14.64 -19.37 10.24
C ASN A 21 14.23 -20.73 9.67
N ASN A 22 13.61 -20.74 8.49
CA ASN A 22 12.93 -21.91 7.92
C ASN A 22 13.62 -22.47 6.67
N GLY A 23 14.61 -21.76 6.12
CA GLY A 23 15.25 -22.10 4.85
C GLY A 23 14.41 -21.69 3.63
N GLY A 24 14.97 -21.89 2.44
CA GLY A 24 14.28 -21.59 1.17
C GLY A 24 13.17 -22.61 0.86
N TYR A 25 12.18 -22.20 0.11
CA TYR A 25 11.06 -23.03 -0.36
C TYR A 25 11.50 -23.86 -1.57
N THR A 26 12.12 -25.02 -1.31
CA THR A 26 12.74 -25.87 -2.35
C THR A 26 11.75 -26.50 -3.32
N ASN A 27 10.45 -26.52 -2.98
CA ASN A 27 9.39 -27.06 -3.84
C ASN A 27 8.84 -26.04 -4.84
N LEU A 28 9.24 -24.77 -4.77
CA LEU A 28 8.86 -23.77 -5.74
C LEU A 28 9.79 -23.82 -6.95
N VAL A 29 9.18 -23.83 -8.13
CA VAL A 29 9.92 -23.63 -9.38
C VAL A 29 10.15 -22.13 -9.55
N SER A 30 11.42 -21.74 -9.64
CA SER A 30 11.80 -20.35 -9.86
C SER A 30 11.36 -19.88 -11.25
N ASP A 31 10.75 -18.70 -11.32
CA ASP A 31 10.48 -17.96 -12.56
C ASP A 31 11.66 -17.08 -13.01
N GLY A 32 12.86 -17.45 -12.59
CA GLY A 32 14.13 -16.77 -12.88
C GLY A 32 14.55 -15.73 -11.85
N ARG A 33 13.75 -15.51 -10.78
CA ARG A 33 14.06 -14.50 -9.74
C ARG A 33 14.57 -15.06 -8.42
N ASN A 34 14.41 -16.32 -8.16
CA ASN A 34 14.93 -17.07 -7.00
C ASN A 34 14.60 -16.48 -5.60
N HIS A 35 13.63 -15.59 -5.48
CA HIS A 35 13.38 -14.86 -4.25
C HIS A 35 12.97 -15.73 -3.06
N PHE A 36 12.31 -16.85 -3.31
CA PHE A 36 11.81 -17.76 -2.29
C PHE A 36 12.56 -19.09 -2.23
N THR A 37 13.35 -19.42 -3.26
CA THR A 37 13.98 -20.74 -3.40
C THR A 37 15.39 -20.79 -2.81
N HIS A 38 16.01 -19.65 -2.53
CA HIS A 38 17.38 -19.53 -2.03
C HIS A 38 17.44 -18.61 -0.82
N GLU A 39 18.43 -18.85 0.04
CA GLU A 39 18.80 -17.91 1.09
C GLU A 39 19.32 -16.60 0.46
N HIS A 40 18.62 -15.50 0.74
CA HIS A 40 19.09 -14.18 0.35
C HIS A 40 20.03 -13.61 1.41
N SER A 41 21.33 -13.82 1.23
CA SER A 41 22.36 -13.21 2.07
C SER A 41 22.61 -11.73 1.76
N SER A 42 22.16 -11.25 0.59
CA SER A 42 22.53 -9.92 0.07
C SER A 42 21.50 -8.80 0.35
N SER A 43 20.31 -9.11 0.79
CA SER A 43 19.35 -8.08 1.17
C SER A 43 19.57 -7.64 2.62
N GLN A 44 20.69 -6.94 2.87
CA GLN A 44 20.83 -6.21 4.11
C GLN A 44 19.92 -4.99 4.06
N LEU A 45 18.77 -5.14 4.69
CA LEU A 45 17.91 -4.01 4.95
C LEU A 45 18.50 -3.23 6.11
N PHE A 46 18.68 -1.92 5.95
CA PHE A 46 19.17 -1.06 7.02
C PHE A 46 18.28 -1.20 8.26
N GLY A 47 18.87 -1.42 9.41
CA GLY A 47 18.16 -1.43 10.69
C GLY A 47 17.64 -0.03 11.02
N LEU A 48 16.50 0.04 11.74
CA LEU A 48 15.89 1.32 12.15
C LEU A 48 16.84 2.24 12.95
N ASN A 49 17.87 1.67 13.58
CA ASN A 49 18.83 2.39 14.40
C ASN A 49 20.20 2.52 13.71
N GLU A 50 20.32 2.14 12.44
CA GLU A 50 21.57 2.23 11.71
C GLU A 50 21.76 3.64 11.18
N TYR A 51 22.99 4.18 11.36
CA TYR A 51 23.34 5.49 10.81
C TYR A 51 23.25 5.48 9.29
N ASN A 52 22.42 6.34 8.75
CA ASN A 52 22.24 6.50 7.31
C ASN A 52 22.66 7.94 6.89
N PRO A 53 23.82 8.11 6.25
CA PRO A 53 24.30 9.44 5.85
C PRO A 53 23.37 10.13 4.83
N TYR A 54 22.58 9.37 4.06
CA TYR A 54 21.62 9.95 3.11
C TYR A 54 20.44 10.61 3.81
N VAL A 55 20.00 10.08 4.93
CA VAL A 55 18.95 10.71 5.75
C VAL A 55 19.42 12.05 6.32
N GLU A 56 20.67 12.11 6.81
CA GLU A 56 21.26 13.36 7.29
C GLU A 56 21.39 14.39 6.16
N ALA A 57 21.89 13.96 4.98
CA ALA A 57 21.99 14.82 3.81
C ALA A 57 20.64 15.34 3.34
N PHE A 58 19.61 14.47 3.35
CA PHE A 58 18.23 14.86 3.03
C PHE A 58 17.73 15.96 3.96
N PHE A 59 17.85 15.82 5.28
CA PHE A 59 17.37 16.84 6.21
C PHE A 59 18.15 18.15 6.12
N LYS A 60 19.47 18.11 5.87
CA LYS A 60 20.25 19.32 5.59
C LYS A 60 19.74 20.06 4.34
N TRP A 61 19.44 19.32 3.27
CA TRP A 61 18.88 19.89 2.06
C TRP A 61 17.45 20.35 2.27
N TRP A 62 16.63 19.60 3.00
CA TRP A 62 15.27 19.99 3.35
C TRP A 62 15.25 21.35 4.07
N ASP A 63 16.06 21.51 5.11
CA ASP A 63 16.14 22.75 5.89
C ASP A 63 16.66 23.94 5.08
N SER A 64 17.55 23.71 4.10
CA SER A 64 18.15 24.82 3.33
C SER A 64 17.26 25.31 2.19
N ASP A 65 16.74 24.41 1.36
CA ASP A 65 16.12 24.79 0.08
C ASP A 65 14.99 23.86 -0.38
N LEU A 66 15.11 22.55 -0.16
CA LEU A 66 14.21 21.57 -0.77
C LEU A 66 12.74 21.80 -0.38
N HIS A 67 12.46 22.16 0.86
CA HIS A 67 11.10 22.44 1.36
C HIS A 67 10.38 23.59 0.61
N ARG A 68 11.12 24.46 -0.07
CA ARG A 68 10.58 25.59 -0.84
C ARG A 68 10.38 25.27 -2.31
N THR A 69 11.15 24.32 -2.83
CA THR A 69 11.20 24.01 -4.27
C THR A 69 10.46 22.74 -4.63
N LEU A 70 10.31 21.81 -3.68
CA LEU A 70 9.63 20.56 -3.89
C LEU A 70 8.11 20.74 -3.81
N GLN A 71 7.39 20.24 -4.82
CA GLN A 71 5.92 20.31 -4.86
C GLN A 71 5.27 19.12 -4.15
N GLU A 72 5.83 17.94 -4.31
CA GLU A 72 5.34 16.71 -3.66
C GLU A 72 6.52 15.87 -3.16
N LEU A 73 6.41 15.37 -1.93
CA LEU A 73 7.31 14.36 -1.37
C LEU A 73 6.53 13.08 -1.09
N ARG A 74 6.86 12.02 -1.83
CA ARG A 74 6.27 10.70 -1.63
C ARG A 74 7.19 9.80 -0.79
N ILE A 75 6.66 9.31 0.32
CA ILE A 75 7.37 8.47 1.28
C ILE A 75 6.85 7.04 1.17
N THR A 76 7.74 6.15 0.80
CA THR A 76 7.46 4.73 0.62
C THR A 76 8.46 3.88 1.41
N GLY A 77 8.25 2.58 1.46
CA GLY A 77 9.19 1.65 2.10
C GLY A 77 8.47 0.43 2.67
N GLY A 78 9.00 -0.13 3.74
CA GLY A 78 8.37 -1.24 4.44
C GLY A 78 7.04 -0.80 5.08
N GLU A 79 7.11 0.03 6.12
CA GLU A 79 5.98 0.74 6.73
C GLU A 79 6.47 2.10 7.25
N PRO A 80 6.20 3.18 6.53
CA PRO A 80 6.70 4.52 6.88
C PRO A 80 6.26 5.00 8.27
N LEU A 81 5.05 4.64 8.73
CA LEU A 81 4.57 5.06 10.06
C LEU A 81 5.43 4.52 11.21
N MET A 82 6.25 3.50 10.96
CA MET A 82 7.22 2.98 11.92
C MET A 82 8.58 3.69 11.90
N SER A 83 8.82 4.58 10.91
CA SER A 83 10.09 5.30 10.77
C SER A 83 10.12 6.55 11.63
N PRO A 84 11.12 6.73 12.50
CA PRO A 84 11.31 7.97 13.24
C PRO A 84 11.58 9.17 12.32
N GLU A 85 12.17 8.93 11.14
CA GLU A 85 12.48 9.98 10.17
C GLU A 85 11.21 10.58 9.55
N LEU A 86 10.18 9.75 9.32
CA LEU A 86 8.87 10.27 8.90
C LEU A 86 8.35 11.28 9.93
N TRP A 87 8.33 10.89 11.20
CA TRP A 87 7.80 11.74 12.25
C TRP A 87 8.62 13.01 12.45
N LYS A 88 9.95 12.92 12.32
CA LYS A 88 10.82 14.09 12.31
C LYS A 88 10.45 15.06 11.19
N LEU A 89 10.13 14.55 10.00
CA LEU A 89 9.71 15.35 8.86
C LEU A 89 8.33 16.00 9.11
N LEU A 90 7.35 15.23 9.59
CA LEU A 90 6.01 15.77 9.87
C LEU A 90 6.02 16.79 11.00
N ASP A 91 6.83 16.57 12.05
CA ASP A 91 7.02 17.54 13.14
C ASP A 91 7.73 18.83 12.66
N TRP A 92 8.50 18.77 11.57
CA TRP A 92 9.09 19.95 10.96
C TRP A 92 8.02 20.94 10.46
N PHE A 93 6.88 20.44 9.94
CA PHE A 93 5.78 21.27 9.48
C PHE A 93 5.02 21.99 10.61
N LYS A 94 5.21 21.62 11.87
CA LYS A 94 4.61 22.27 13.04
C LYS A 94 5.31 23.60 13.41
N LYS A 95 6.43 23.96 12.76
CA LYS A 95 7.15 25.21 13.01
C LYS A 95 6.29 26.41 12.59
N GLU A 96 6.25 27.45 13.44
CA GLU A 96 5.43 28.65 13.22
C GLU A 96 5.82 29.43 11.97
N ASP A 97 7.09 29.37 11.57
CA ASP A 97 7.66 30.07 10.40
C ASP A 97 7.66 29.20 9.12
N ASN A 98 6.97 28.06 9.15
CA ASN A 98 6.90 27.17 8.00
C ASN A 98 6.07 27.78 6.86
N THR A 99 6.70 27.93 5.71
CA THR A 99 6.08 28.44 4.47
C THR A 99 6.10 27.40 3.34
N SER A 100 6.33 26.13 3.65
CA SER A 100 6.38 25.08 2.62
C SER A 100 4.99 24.77 2.08
N GLU A 101 4.87 24.77 0.76
CA GLU A 101 3.69 24.32 0.01
C GLU A 101 3.81 22.84 -0.44
N CYS A 102 4.84 22.13 0.04
CA CYS A 102 5.11 20.74 -0.35
C CYS A 102 4.01 19.80 0.15
N SER A 103 3.32 19.14 -0.77
CA SER A 103 2.38 18.07 -0.46
C SER A 103 3.10 16.81 0.00
N ILE A 104 2.57 16.15 1.01
CA ILE A 104 3.13 14.90 1.53
C ILE A 104 2.25 13.72 1.12
N ALA A 105 2.85 12.70 0.51
CA ALA A 105 2.20 11.45 0.16
C ALA A 105 2.88 10.27 0.89
N ILE A 106 2.12 9.44 1.57
CA ILE A 106 2.64 8.34 2.39
C ILE A 106 2.02 7.02 1.93
N ASN A 107 2.86 6.02 1.66
CA ASN A 107 2.40 4.67 1.40
C ASN A 107 2.41 3.87 2.71
N SER A 108 1.24 3.58 3.27
CA SER A 108 1.11 2.84 4.53
C SER A 108 0.16 1.65 4.41
N ASN A 109 0.47 0.58 5.12
CA ASN A 109 -0.43 -0.58 5.25
C ASN A 109 -1.59 -0.35 6.23
N LEU A 110 -1.63 0.79 6.93
CA LEU A 110 -2.61 1.19 7.95
C LEU A 110 -2.82 0.16 9.09
N GLY A 111 -1.93 -0.81 9.22
CA GLY A 111 -1.92 -1.80 10.30
C GLY A 111 -1.12 -1.36 11.52
N GLY A 112 -0.65 -0.13 11.55
CA GLY A 112 0.08 0.44 12.67
C GLY A 112 -0.77 0.54 13.94
N LYS A 113 -0.10 0.73 15.09
CA LYS A 113 -0.79 0.95 16.36
C LYS A 113 -1.67 2.19 16.28
N LYS A 114 -2.74 2.22 17.08
CA LYS A 114 -3.72 3.32 17.10
C LYS A 114 -3.07 4.70 17.32
N ASP A 115 -2.08 4.80 18.18
CA ASP A 115 -1.35 6.03 18.45
C ASP A 115 -0.65 6.61 17.21
N LEU A 116 -0.17 5.77 16.28
CA LEU A 116 0.45 6.22 15.03
C LEU A 116 -0.59 6.80 14.06
N ILE A 117 -1.79 6.22 14.01
CA ILE A 117 -2.88 6.74 13.20
C ILE A 117 -3.40 8.06 13.80
N ASP A 118 -3.55 8.13 15.12
CA ASP A 118 -3.93 9.36 15.83
C ASP A 118 -2.94 10.50 15.53
N ARG A 119 -1.66 10.20 15.61
CA ARG A 119 -0.59 11.15 15.31
C ARG A 119 -0.58 11.62 13.85
N LEU A 120 -0.93 10.71 12.92
CA LEU A 120 -1.04 11.06 11.49
C LEU A 120 -2.19 12.03 11.25
N VAL A 121 -3.36 11.77 11.87
CA VAL A 121 -4.53 12.66 11.82
C VAL A 121 -4.18 14.04 12.40
N GLU A 122 -3.46 14.09 13.52
CA GLU A 122 -2.99 15.37 14.11
C GLU A 122 -2.04 16.11 13.16
N ALA A 123 -1.08 15.40 12.55
CA ALA A 123 -0.11 16.00 11.65
C ALA A 123 -0.75 16.68 10.42
N LYS A 124 -1.91 16.18 9.95
CA LYS A 124 -2.66 16.77 8.82
C LYS A 124 -2.93 18.27 9.00
N GLN A 125 -3.16 18.72 10.25
CA GLN A 125 -3.50 20.11 10.55
C GLN A 125 -2.36 21.10 10.21
N HIS A 126 -1.13 20.61 10.08
CA HIS A 126 0.06 21.39 9.82
C HIS A 126 0.60 21.24 8.39
N LEU A 127 -0.03 20.38 7.60
CA LEU A 127 0.41 20.06 6.24
C LEU A 127 -0.45 20.77 5.19
N PRO A 128 0.12 21.28 4.11
CA PRO A 128 -0.63 21.84 2.98
C PRO A 128 -1.59 20.80 2.39
N SER A 129 -1.08 19.60 2.13
CA SER A 129 -1.85 18.44 1.70
C SER A 129 -1.22 17.16 2.27
N LEU A 130 -2.08 16.16 2.55
CA LEU A 130 -1.66 14.83 2.94
C LEU A 130 -2.45 13.78 2.17
N ASP A 131 -1.75 12.97 1.40
CA ASP A 131 -2.28 11.83 0.68
C ASP A 131 -1.79 10.53 1.32
N VAL A 132 -2.70 9.60 1.60
CA VAL A 132 -2.34 8.29 2.12
C VAL A 132 -2.73 7.21 1.12
N TYR A 133 -1.71 6.53 0.62
CA TYR A 133 -1.83 5.38 -0.26
C TYR A 133 -1.76 4.13 0.58
N THR A 134 -2.87 3.41 0.69
CA THR A 134 -2.91 2.12 1.38
C THR A 134 -3.07 0.97 0.41
N SER A 135 -2.81 -0.24 0.86
CA SER A 135 -2.87 -1.40 -0.01
C SER A 135 -3.77 -2.47 0.57
N CYS A 136 -4.79 -2.85 -0.19
CA CYS A 136 -5.66 -4.00 0.08
C CYS A 136 -6.31 -4.42 -1.24
N GLU A 137 -6.50 -5.72 -1.48
CA GLU A 137 -7.02 -6.25 -2.74
C GLU A 137 -8.09 -7.32 -2.57
N ALA A 138 -8.56 -7.54 -1.34
CA ALA A 138 -9.59 -8.50 -1.00
C ALA A 138 -10.35 -8.04 0.26
N THR A 139 -11.35 -8.77 0.70
CA THR A 139 -12.12 -8.50 1.92
C THR A 139 -11.93 -9.59 2.97
N GLY A 140 -12.10 -9.23 4.26
CA GLY A 140 -12.14 -10.15 5.40
C GLY A 140 -10.96 -11.11 5.45
N SER A 141 -11.23 -12.35 5.81
CA SER A 141 -10.21 -13.40 5.97
C SER A 141 -9.37 -13.65 4.73
N GLN A 142 -9.89 -13.36 3.54
CA GLN A 142 -9.09 -13.49 2.31
C GLN A 142 -8.04 -12.39 2.20
N ALA A 143 -8.36 -11.17 2.60
CA ALA A 143 -7.38 -10.08 2.69
C ALA A 143 -6.29 -10.40 3.72
N GLU A 144 -6.68 -10.93 4.88
CA GLU A 144 -5.77 -11.34 5.95
C GLU A 144 -4.84 -12.49 5.53
N TYR A 145 -5.37 -13.45 4.75
CA TYR A 145 -4.56 -14.53 4.19
C TYR A 145 -3.54 -14.03 3.16
N VAL A 146 -3.94 -13.14 2.27
CA VAL A 146 -3.05 -12.56 1.23
C VAL A 146 -1.98 -11.67 1.86
N ARG A 147 -2.34 -10.98 2.95
CA ARG A 147 -1.49 -10.04 3.69
C ARG A 147 -1.34 -10.48 5.14
N ASP A 148 -0.58 -11.53 5.37
CA ASP A 148 -0.35 -12.06 6.72
C ASP A 148 0.11 -10.96 7.68
N GLY A 149 -0.66 -10.80 8.77
CA GLY A 149 -0.52 -9.71 9.75
C GLY A 149 -1.54 -8.57 9.58
N LEU A 150 -2.36 -8.55 8.53
CA LEU A 150 -3.47 -7.61 8.37
C LEU A 150 -4.64 -8.02 9.30
N ASP A 151 -5.21 -7.06 10.01
CA ASP A 151 -6.57 -7.09 10.55
C ASP A 151 -7.43 -6.24 9.61
N TYR A 152 -8.32 -6.88 8.86
CA TYR A 152 -9.06 -6.22 7.78
C TYR A 152 -10.05 -5.15 8.30
N GLU A 153 -10.77 -5.41 9.39
CA GLU A 153 -11.74 -4.44 9.92
C GLU A 153 -11.03 -3.27 10.62
N TYR A 154 -9.89 -3.52 11.24
CA TYR A 154 -9.05 -2.45 11.77
C TYR A 154 -8.48 -1.56 10.66
N TRP A 155 -8.00 -2.16 9.57
CA TRP A 155 -7.55 -1.45 8.38
C TRP A 155 -8.67 -0.59 7.78
N TRP A 156 -9.87 -1.15 7.63
CA TRP A 156 -11.03 -0.42 7.10
C TRP A 156 -11.41 0.76 8.00
N THR A 157 -11.48 0.54 9.31
CA THR A 157 -11.75 1.59 10.29
C THR A 157 -10.75 2.74 10.20
N ASN A 158 -9.45 2.42 10.04
CA ASN A 158 -8.41 3.44 9.88
C ASN A 158 -8.57 4.19 8.56
N LEU A 159 -8.92 3.51 7.46
CA LEU A 159 -9.15 4.14 6.16
C LEU A 159 -10.29 5.16 6.21
N VAL A 160 -11.44 4.78 6.79
CA VAL A 160 -12.59 5.66 7.00
C VAL A 160 -12.19 6.86 7.87
N ARG A 161 -11.52 6.61 8.98
CA ARG A 161 -11.07 7.64 9.92
C ARG A 161 -10.14 8.68 9.28
N LEU A 162 -9.23 8.25 8.40
CA LEU A 162 -8.38 9.19 7.67
C LEU A 162 -9.20 10.08 6.74
N SER A 163 -10.17 9.51 6.04
CA SER A 163 -11.09 10.26 5.18
C SER A 163 -11.91 11.29 5.98
N GLU A 164 -12.49 10.89 7.12
CA GLU A 164 -13.23 11.77 8.03
C GLU A 164 -12.36 12.92 8.57
N ALA A 165 -11.07 12.70 8.71
CA ALA A 165 -10.09 13.73 9.09
C ALA A 165 -9.65 14.64 7.91
N GLY A 166 -10.24 14.47 6.72
CA GLY A 166 -9.90 15.25 5.52
C GLY A 166 -8.54 14.90 4.90
N ILE A 167 -8.07 13.68 5.11
CA ILE A 167 -6.88 13.13 4.46
C ILE A 167 -7.32 12.43 3.17
N ASN A 168 -6.67 12.75 2.05
CA ASN A 168 -6.94 12.07 0.79
C ASN A 168 -6.50 10.61 0.88
N THR A 169 -7.40 9.69 0.57
CA THR A 169 -7.12 8.26 0.68
C THR A 169 -7.14 7.57 -0.67
N HIS A 170 -6.14 6.71 -0.91
CA HIS A 170 -6.01 5.93 -2.13
C HIS A 170 -5.81 4.46 -1.80
N CYS A 171 -6.52 3.57 -2.51
CA CYS A 171 -6.39 2.13 -2.31
C CYS A 171 -5.64 1.49 -3.50
N MET A 172 -4.40 1.05 -3.26
CA MET A 172 -3.60 0.33 -4.26
C MET A 172 -3.85 -1.16 -4.13
N MET A 173 -4.41 -1.77 -5.15
CA MET A 173 -4.78 -3.18 -5.17
C MET A 173 -3.81 -3.99 -6.04
N THR A 174 -3.06 -4.90 -5.41
CA THR A 174 -2.15 -5.82 -6.13
C THR A 174 -2.90 -7.09 -6.49
N ILE A 175 -3.46 -7.10 -7.70
CA ILE A 175 -4.35 -8.16 -8.16
C ILE A 175 -3.57 -9.43 -8.48
N ASN A 176 -3.90 -10.48 -7.77
CA ASN A 176 -3.28 -11.80 -7.89
C ASN A 176 -4.33 -12.92 -7.85
N ALA A 177 -3.91 -14.17 -8.08
CA ALA A 177 -4.82 -15.32 -8.11
C ALA A 177 -5.59 -15.50 -6.80
N LEU A 178 -4.99 -15.19 -5.65
CA LEU A 178 -5.61 -15.33 -4.35
C LEU A 178 -6.63 -14.21 -4.05
N SER A 179 -6.39 -12.99 -4.55
CA SER A 179 -7.23 -11.84 -4.28
C SER A 179 -8.37 -11.66 -5.28
N LEU A 180 -8.19 -12.07 -6.54
CA LEU A 180 -9.15 -11.81 -7.62
C LEU A 180 -10.59 -12.20 -7.31
N PRO A 181 -10.90 -13.37 -6.67
CA PRO A 181 -12.29 -13.73 -6.38
C PRO A 181 -13.01 -12.78 -5.42
N SER A 182 -12.27 -12.14 -4.50
CA SER A 182 -12.80 -11.20 -3.50
C SER A 182 -12.63 -9.72 -3.88
N LEU A 183 -11.84 -9.42 -4.91
CA LEU A 183 -11.61 -8.05 -5.36
C LEU A 183 -12.90 -7.28 -5.66
N PRO A 184 -13.90 -7.85 -6.38
CA PRO A 184 -15.15 -7.14 -6.62
C PRO A 184 -15.88 -6.73 -5.32
N ASP A 185 -15.78 -7.53 -4.26
CA ASP A 185 -16.41 -7.23 -2.97
C ASP A 185 -15.75 -6.03 -2.30
N LEU A 186 -14.43 -5.92 -2.37
CA LEU A 186 -13.72 -4.75 -1.87
C LEU A 186 -14.09 -3.49 -2.63
N ILE A 187 -14.14 -3.56 -3.98
CA ILE A 187 -14.55 -2.42 -4.79
C ILE A 187 -15.98 -2.01 -4.45
N PHE A 188 -16.93 -2.95 -4.33
CA PHE A 188 -18.30 -2.65 -3.91
C PHE A 188 -18.33 -1.99 -2.53
N ARG A 189 -17.57 -2.48 -1.55
CA ARG A 189 -17.50 -1.86 -0.22
C ARG A 189 -17.02 -0.41 -0.30
N ILE A 190 -16.01 -0.12 -1.11
CA ILE A 190 -15.53 1.25 -1.34
C ILE A 190 -16.61 2.11 -1.98
N LEU A 191 -17.28 1.64 -3.03
CA LEU A 191 -18.31 2.39 -3.74
C LEU A 191 -19.55 2.66 -2.86
N GLU A 192 -19.93 1.70 -2.01
CA GLU A 192 -20.99 1.92 -1.02
C GLU A 192 -20.60 2.97 0.02
N GLU A 193 -19.35 2.90 0.54
CA GLU A 193 -18.86 3.87 1.52
C GLU A 193 -18.76 5.30 0.94
N ARG A 194 -18.52 5.45 -0.36
CA ARG A 194 -18.52 6.75 -1.04
C ARG A 194 -19.87 7.49 -0.96
N LYS A 195 -20.97 6.80 -0.72
CA LYS A 195 -22.27 7.43 -0.47
C LYS A 195 -22.27 8.27 0.80
N THR A 196 -21.43 7.93 1.77
CA THR A 196 -21.27 8.62 3.05
C THR A 196 -20.05 9.55 3.05
N GLN A 197 -18.89 9.06 2.58
CA GLN A 197 -17.62 9.76 2.64
C GLN A 197 -17.38 10.72 1.46
N GLY A 198 -18.13 10.57 0.37
CA GLY A 198 -17.91 11.30 -0.86
C GLY A 198 -17.09 10.52 -1.91
N LYS A 199 -17.13 10.98 -3.15
CA LYS A 199 -16.57 10.29 -4.32
C LYS A 199 -15.07 10.06 -4.22
N GLU A 200 -14.34 10.96 -3.54
CA GLU A 200 -12.89 10.91 -3.40
C GLU A 200 -12.40 9.88 -2.36
N PHE A 201 -13.32 9.24 -1.62
CA PHE A 201 -12.95 8.19 -0.67
C PHE A 201 -12.29 7.01 -1.38
N ALA A 202 -11.08 6.66 -0.92
CA ALA A 202 -10.33 5.48 -1.33
C ALA A 202 -10.26 5.30 -2.86
N VAL A 203 -9.89 6.36 -3.59
CA VAL A 203 -9.67 6.25 -5.04
C VAL A 203 -8.71 5.10 -5.32
N PHE A 204 -9.13 4.12 -6.13
CA PHE A 204 -8.38 2.89 -6.27
C PHE A 204 -7.59 2.77 -7.57
N SER A 205 -6.50 2.01 -7.50
CA SER A 205 -5.71 1.58 -8.66
C SER A 205 -5.53 0.06 -8.65
N LEU A 206 -5.62 -0.56 -9.85
CA LEU A 206 -5.50 -2.00 -10.04
C LEU A 206 -4.14 -2.35 -10.65
N ASN A 207 -3.24 -2.89 -9.84
CA ASN A 207 -1.90 -3.32 -10.25
C ASN A 207 -1.87 -4.83 -10.47
N ILE A 208 -1.81 -5.27 -11.72
CA ILE A 208 -1.84 -6.69 -12.05
C ILE A 208 -0.49 -7.32 -11.71
N LEU A 209 -0.50 -8.30 -10.79
CA LEU A 209 0.70 -9.03 -10.39
C LEU A 209 1.16 -9.95 -11.52
N ARG A 210 2.42 -9.80 -11.93
CA ARG A 210 3.08 -10.66 -12.93
C ARG A 210 4.08 -11.63 -12.29
N PHE A 211 4.65 -11.24 -11.17
CA PHE A 211 5.66 -12.01 -10.44
C PHE A 211 5.39 -11.98 -8.94
N PRO A 212 5.45 -13.14 -8.26
CA PRO A 212 5.78 -14.47 -8.81
C PRO A 212 4.67 -14.98 -9.75
N SER A 213 5.04 -15.63 -10.86
CA SER A 213 4.12 -16.04 -11.93
C SER A 213 3.04 -17.03 -11.46
N PHE A 214 3.35 -17.86 -10.46
CA PHE A 214 2.39 -18.80 -9.86
C PHE A 214 1.26 -18.12 -9.07
N GLN A 215 1.35 -16.83 -8.81
CA GLN A 215 0.27 -16.02 -8.22
C GLN A 215 -0.41 -15.10 -9.23
N SER A 216 -0.05 -15.15 -10.51
CA SER A 216 -0.75 -14.39 -11.55
C SER A 216 -2.21 -14.86 -11.68
N CYS A 217 -3.13 -13.93 -11.94
CA CYS A 217 -4.53 -14.28 -12.22
C CYS A 217 -4.69 -15.26 -13.39
N LEU A 218 -3.71 -15.33 -14.30
CA LEU A 218 -3.76 -16.22 -15.46
C LEU A 218 -3.67 -17.70 -15.10
N VAL A 219 -3.21 -18.06 -13.89
CA VAL A 219 -3.19 -19.47 -13.43
C VAL A 219 -4.56 -19.97 -12.99
N LEU A 220 -5.53 -19.09 -12.81
CA LEU A 220 -6.88 -19.46 -12.39
C LEU A 220 -7.63 -20.18 -13.53
N PRO A 221 -8.52 -21.14 -13.18
CA PRO A 221 -9.43 -21.75 -14.15
C PRO A 221 -10.29 -20.70 -14.85
N GLN A 222 -10.58 -20.92 -16.17
CA GLN A 222 -11.30 -19.94 -16.96
C GLN A 222 -12.65 -19.57 -16.36
N GLY A 223 -13.44 -20.51 -15.84
CA GLY A 223 -14.73 -20.22 -15.21
C GLY A 223 -14.65 -19.30 -13.99
N VAL A 224 -13.53 -19.32 -13.24
CA VAL A 224 -13.29 -18.38 -12.14
C VAL A 224 -13.04 -16.97 -12.69
N LYS A 225 -12.20 -16.88 -13.72
CA LYS A 225 -11.90 -15.61 -14.39
C LYS A 225 -13.14 -15.00 -15.02
N ASP A 226 -13.97 -15.81 -15.71
CA ASP A 226 -15.21 -15.36 -16.34
C ASP A 226 -16.21 -14.84 -15.29
N THR A 227 -16.31 -15.51 -14.15
CA THR A 227 -17.15 -15.06 -13.02
C THR A 227 -16.68 -13.71 -12.50
N CYS A 228 -15.38 -13.56 -12.25
CA CYS A 228 -14.81 -12.30 -11.77
C CYS A 228 -14.98 -11.19 -12.80
N ALA A 229 -14.70 -11.46 -14.08
CA ALA A 229 -14.91 -10.51 -15.17
C ALA A 229 -16.38 -10.06 -15.28
N GLY A 230 -17.34 -10.97 -15.09
CA GLY A 230 -18.76 -10.64 -15.03
C GLY A 230 -19.12 -9.66 -13.90
N ARG A 231 -18.56 -9.88 -12.70
CA ARG A 231 -18.74 -8.98 -11.56
C ARG A 231 -18.08 -7.62 -11.78
N LEU A 232 -16.89 -7.59 -12.37
CA LEU A 232 -16.18 -6.36 -12.73
C LEU A 232 -16.94 -5.56 -13.81
N LYS A 233 -17.55 -6.22 -14.80
CA LYS A 233 -18.45 -5.55 -15.78
C LYS A 233 -19.65 -4.88 -15.10
N TYR A 234 -20.22 -5.50 -14.07
CA TYR A 234 -21.28 -4.86 -13.30
C TYR A 234 -20.77 -3.62 -12.55
N ILE A 235 -19.54 -3.63 -12.03
CA ILE A 235 -18.90 -2.46 -11.38
C ILE A 235 -18.80 -1.27 -12.35
N LEU A 236 -18.62 -1.48 -13.65
CA LEU A 236 -18.57 -0.40 -14.64
C LEU A 236 -19.91 0.37 -14.77
N SER A 237 -21.02 -0.14 -14.25
CA SER A 237 -22.30 0.59 -14.18
C SER A 237 -22.39 1.59 -13.01
N TRP A 238 -21.42 1.56 -12.10
CA TRP A 238 -21.36 2.47 -10.94
C TRP A 238 -20.64 3.77 -11.28
N ASP A 239 -20.79 4.78 -10.40
CA ASP A 239 -20.10 6.07 -10.52
C ASP A 239 -18.62 5.93 -10.14
N LEU A 240 -17.80 5.65 -11.14
CA LEU A 240 -16.35 5.54 -11.04
C LEU A 240 -15.68 6.82 -11.55
N HIS A 241 -14.47 7.11 -11.04
CA HIS A 241 -13.57 8.01 -11.74
C HIS A 241 -13.15 7.42 -13.10
N ASP A 242 -12.88 8.26 -14.09
CA ASP A 242 -12.45 7.79 -15.43
C ASP A 242 -11.18 6.93 -15.33
N PHE A 243 -10.27 7.31 -14.46
CA PHE A 243 -9.07 6.53 -14.17
C PHE A 243 -9.39 5.12 -13.65
N GLU A 244 -10.30 4.99 -12.69
CA GLU A 244 -10.72 3.69 -12.12
C GLU A 244 -11.44 2.83 -13.16
N ARG A 245 -12.30 3.45 -13.96
CA ARG A 245 -13.00 2.79 -15.07
C ARG A 245 -12.01 2.14 -16.02
N GLY A 246 -11.01 2.89 -16.48
CA GLY A 246 -9.96 2.36 -17.35
C GLY A 246 -9.13 1.23 -16.70
N GLN A 247 -8.92 1.28 -15.37
CA GLN A 247 -8.24 0.20 -14.64
C GLN A 247 -9.09 -1.08 -14.63
N VAL A 248 -10.40 -0.97 -14.40
CA VAL A 248 -11.33 -2.11 -14.38
C VAL A 248 -11.46 -2.70 -15.78
N GLU A 249 -11.62 -1.89 -16.82
CA GLU A 249 -11.66 -2.34 -18.23
C GLU A 249 -10.39 -3.11 -18.61
N ARG A 250 -9.23 -2.56 -18.28
CA ARG A 250 -7.92 -3.23 -18.51
C ARG A 250 -7.83 -4.58 -17.79
N LEU A 251 -8.36 -4.69 -16.56
CA LEU A 251 -8.34 -5.96 -15.84
C LEU A 251 -9.27 -6.98 -16.50
N ILE A 252 -10.46 -6.57 -16.96
CA ILE A 252 -11.40 -7.45 -17.67
C ILE A 252 -10.77 -7.99 -18.95
N GLU A 253 -10.07 -7.14 -19.71
CA GLU A 253 -9.36 -7.56 -20.94
C GLU A 253 -8.19 -8.52 -20.65
N TYR A 254 -7.57 -8.38 -19.48
CA TYR A 254 -6.45 -9.23 -19.08
C TYR A 254 -6.88 -10.65 -18.69
N LEU A 255 -8.11 -10.84 -18.16
CA LEU A 255 -8.63 -12.12 -17.67
C LEU A 255 -9.11 -13.05 -18.79
#